data_53324d4364f517793bfa6b53027afae9
#
_entry.id   53324d4364f517793bfa6b53027afae9
#
_cell.length_a   1.000
_cell.length_b   1.000
_cell.length_c   1.000
_cell.angle_alpha   90.00
_cell.angle_beta   90.00
_cell.angle_gamma   90.00
#
_symmetry.space_group_name_H-M   'P 1'
#
loop_
_entity.id
_entity.type
_entity.pdbx_description
1 polymer ?
#
loop_
_entity_poly.entity_id
_entity_poly.type
_entity_poly.pdbx_seq_one_letter_code
_entity_poly.pdbx_strand_id
1 'polypeptide(L)'
;MKGAILLSESSHLFDDAKQVLVRLGARCSSDGAMVQLLNDTGQRFTLFDKAEPEWEYKDRPLTAAPGVELPDVSKMKGLAVECRSETQFASLVKAIADGSESEVWVEDGDGVIWRASDVDPDRLRL
;
A
#
# COMPACT_ATOMS: atom_id res chain seq x y z
N MET A 1 4.21 -11.93 -10.15
CA MET A 1 3.12 -11.22 -9.46
C MET A 1 3.58 -9.82 -9.13
N LYS A 2 2.78 -8.83 -9.46
CA LYS A 2 3.13 -7.44 -9.18
C LYS A 2 2.47 -6.97 -7.89
N GLY A 3 3.21 -6.24 -7.08
CA GLY A 3 2.69 -5.74 -5.83
C GLY A 3 3.65 -4.82 -5.11
N ALA A 4 3.19 -4.36 -3.96
CA ALA A 4 3.94 -3.48 -3.08
C ALA A 4 3.54 -3.76 -1.63
N ILE A 5 4.19 -3.08 -0.71
CA ILE A 5 3.89 -3.18 0.71
C ILE A 5 3.46 -1.81 1.22
N LEU A 6 2.31 -1.73 1.87
CA LEU A 6 1.90 -0.54 2.60
C LEU A 6 2.53 -0.57 3.99
N LEU A 7 3.10 0.55 4.40
CA LEU A 7 3.79 0.68 5.68
C LEU A 7 3.16 1.81 6.50
N SER A 8 2.95 1.56 7.78
CA SER A 8 2.50 2.57 8.74
C SER A 8 2.85 2.15 10.16
N GLU A 9 3.01 3.12 11.04
CA GLU A 9 3.13 2.86 12.48
C GLU A 9 1.79 2.53 13.13
N SER A 10 0.67 2.84 12.46
CA SER A 10 -0.67 2.58 12.98
C SER A 10 -1.01 1.09 12.96
N SER A 11 -1.53 0.57 14.07
CA SER A 11 -2.09 -0.77 14.14
C SER A 11 -3.46 -0.88 13.44
N HIS A 12 -4.02 0.26 13.01
CA HIS A 12 -5.33 0.34 12.35
C HIS A 12 -5.24 0.51 10.84
N LEU A 13 -4.05 0.34 10.26
CA LEU A 13 -3.83 0.56 8.83
C LEU A 13 -4.79 -0.26 7.96
N PHE A 14 -4.96 -1.54 8.25
CA PHE A 14 -5.87 -2.38 7.47
C PHE A 14 -7.32 -1.89 7.56
N ASP A 15 -7.79 -1.58 8.77
CA ASP A 15 -9.17 -1.13 8.98
C ASP A 15 -9.44 0.22 8.29
N ASP A 16 -8.50 1.16 8.38
CA ASP A 16 -8.61 2.45 7.71
C ASP A 16 -8.63 2.30 6.19
N ALA A 17 -7.72 1.49 5.66
CA ALA A 17 -7.65 1.21 4.23
C ALA A 17 -8.91 0.51 3.73
N LYS A 18 -9.40 -0.47 4.48
CA LYS A 18 -10.64 -1.19 4.16
C LYS A 18 -11.83 -0.24 4.06
N GLN A 19 -11.98 0.67 5.02
CA GLN A 19 -13.07 1.65 4.99
C GLN A 19 -13.01 2.52 3.74
N VAL A 20 -11.84 3.00 3.37
CA VAL A 20 -11.66 3.80 2.16
C VAL A 20 -12.02 3.00 0.92
N LEU A 21 -11.49 1.79 0.79
CA LEU A 21 -11.71 0.95 -0.39
C LEU A 21 -13.18 0.54 -0.53
N VAL A 22 -13.85 0.20 0.58
CA VAL A 22 -15.28 -0.17 0.57
C VAL A 22 -16.14 1.01 0.11
N ARG A 23 -15.82 2.24 0.53
CA ARG A 23 -16.53 3.45 0.03
C ARG A 23 -16.37 3.62 -1.48
N LEU A 24 -15.27 3.15 -2.04
CA LEU A 24 -15.01 3.20 -3.48
C LEU A 24 -15.60 1.99 -4.25
N GLY A 25 -16.26 1.07 -3.55
CA GLY A 25 -16.92 -0.07 -4.16
C GLY A 25 -16.20 -1.41 -4.01
N ALA A 26 -15.19 -1.49 -3.15
CA ALA A 26 -14.44 -2.73 -2.92
C ALA A 26 -15.29 -3.77 -2.22
N ARG A 27 -14.94 -5.03 -2.42
CA ARG A 27 -15.56 -6.18 -1.76
C ARG A 27 -14.57 -6.83 -0.82
N CYS A 28 -15.09 -7.30 0.33
CA CYS A 28 -14.30 -8.05 1.30
C CYS A 28 -14.52 -9.54 1.10
N SER A 29 -13.49 -10.35 1.38
CA SER A 29 -13.65 -11.80 1.47
C SER A 29 -14.54 -12.17 2.66
N SER A 30 -15.09 -13.40 2.66
CA SER A 30 -16.00 -13.86 3.70
C SER A 30 -15.36 -13.90 5.09
N ASP A 31 -14.04 -14.12 5.16
CA ASP A 31 -13.27 -14.12 6.41
C ASP A 31 -12.75 -12.73 6.81
N GLY A 32 -12.98 -11.71 5.98
CA GLY A 32 -12.52 -10.35 6.22
C GLY A 32 -11.02 -10.13 6.03
N ALA A 33 -10.28 -11.13 5.55
CA ALA A 33 -8.82 -11.07 5.45
C ALA A 33 -8.32 -10.44 4.15
N MET A 34 -9.22 -10.10 3.23
CA MET A 34 -8.86 -9.55 1.93
C MET A 34 -9.90 -8.53 1.48
N VAL A 35 -9.43 -7.43 0.91
CA VAL A 35 -10.29 -6.40 0.30
C VAL A 35 -9.84 -6.22 -1.14
N GLN A 36 -10.77 -6.29 -2.09
CA GLN A 36 -10.46 -6.21 -3.51
C GLN A 36 -11.34 -5.18 -4.20
N LEU A 37 -10.72 -4.32 -4.99
CA LEU A 37 -11.37 -3.33 -5.82
C LEU A 37 -11.04 -3.59 -7.28
N LEU A 38 -12.08 -3.67 -8.11
CA LEU A 38 -11.95 -3.75 -9.57
C LEU A 38 -12.26 -2.39 -10.18
N ASN A 39 -11.43 -1.94 -11.12
CA ASN A 39 -11.75 -0.76 -11.92
C ASN A 39 -12.60 -1.13 -13.14
N ASP A 40 -12.98 -0.13 -13.96
CA ASP A 40 -13.84 -0.32 -15.13
C ASP A 40 -13.22 -1.21 -16.20
N THR A 41 -11.89 -1.35 -16.21
CA THR A 41 -11.18 -2.20 -17.18
C THR A 41 -10.87 -3.60 -16.62
N GLY A 42 -11.38 -3.92 -15.43
CA GLY A 42 -11.15 -5.22 -14.79
C GLY A 42 -9.82 -5.37 -14.06
N GLN A 43 -9.06 -4.29 -13.93
CA GLN A 43 -7.82 -4.31 -13.15
C GLN A 43 -8.14 -4.36 -11.66
N ARG A 44 -7.32 -5.13 -10.92
CA ARG A 44 -7.56 -5.41 -9.51
C ARG A 44 -6.53 -4.72 -8.63
N PHE A 45 -7.02 -4.21 -7.51
CA PHE A 45 -6.21 -3.81 -6.36
C PHE A 45 -6.66 -4.67 -5.19
N THR A 46 -5.76 -5.49 -4.66
CA THR A 46 -6.08 -6.41 -3.56
C THR A 46 -5.19 -6.11 -2.36
N LEU A 47 -5.83 -5.80 -1.23
CA LEU A 47 -5.17 -5.57 0.06
C LEU A 47 -5.40 -6.79 0.95
N PHE A 48 -4.33 -7.30 1.57
CA PHE A 48 -4.38 -8.44 2.45
C PHE A 48 -4.21 -8.01 3.91
N ASP A 49 -5.07 -8.54 4.79
CA ASP A 49 -4.94 -8.38 6.24
C ASP A 49 -3.97 -9.43 6.79
N LYS A 50 -2.72 -9.30 6.36
CA LYS A 50 -1.65 -10.16 6.83
C LYS A 50 -0.39 -9.33 6.90
N ALA A 51 0.15 -9.20 8.11
CA ALA A 51 1.41 -8.50 8.29
C ALA A 51 2.52 -9.22 7.52
N GLU A 52 3.25 -8.47 6.70
CA GLU A 52 4.43 -8.99 6.03
C GLU A 52 5.53 -9.26 7.06
N PRO A 53 6.34 -10.32 6.88
CA PRO A 53 7.49 -10.54 7.74
C PRO A 53 8.41 -9.31 7.74
N GLU A 54 8.92 -8.96 8.91
CA GLU A 54 9.76 -7.77 9.04
C GLU A 54 10.98 -7.78 8.13
N TRP A 55 11.54 -8.96 7.86
CA TRP A 55 12.69 -9.09 6.97
C TRP A 55 12.37 -8.72 5.51
N GLU A 56 11.11 -8.72 5.11
CA GLU A 56 10.69 -8.31 3.77
C GLU A 56 10.92 -6.82 3.52
N TYR A 57 10.84 -5.98 4.55
CA TYR A 57 10.94 -4.54 4.38
C TYR A 57 11.92 -3.86 5.34
N LYS A 58 12.44 -4.57 6.36
CA LYS A 58 13.40 -3.99 7.32
C LYS A 58 14.84 -4.41 7.07
N ASP A 59 15.05 -5.60 6.56
CA ASP A 59 16.39 -6.20 6.45
C ASP A 59 17.07 -5.97 5.11
N ARG A 60 16.41 -5.32 4.18
CA ARG A 60 17.02 -5.01 2.88
C ARG A 60 17.28 -3.51 2.72
N PRO A 61 18.26 -3.14 1.87
CA PRO A 61 18.52 -1.73 1.61
C PRO A 61 17.29 -1.06 1.02
N LEU A 62 16.88 0.06 1.63
CA LEU A 62 15.77 0.87 1.17
C LEU A 62 16.29 2.16 0.59
N THR A 63 15.65 2.63 -0.48
CA THR A 63 15.97 3.88 -1.15
C THR A 63 14.75 4.79 -1.09
N ALA A 64 14.94 6.05 -0.73
CA ALA A 64 13.83 7.01 -0.77
C ALA A 64 13.55 7.45 -2.20
N ALA A 65 12.27 7.61 -2.54
CA ALA A 65 11.86 8.20 -3.81
C ALA A 65 12.34 9.66 -3.91
N PRO A 66 12.45 10.23 -5.12
CA PRO A 66 12.87 11.62 -5.28
C PRO A 66 12.02 12.58 -4.46
N GLY A 67 12.67 13.43 -3.67
CA GLY A 67 11.99 14.40 -2.80
C GLY A 67 11.42 13.82 -1.51
N VAL A 68 11.62 12.53 -1.24
CA VAL A 68 11.14 11.86 -0.05
C VAL A 68 12.28 11.65 0.93
N GLU A 69 12.06 12.02 2.20
CA GLU A 69 12.97 11.68 3.29
C GLU A 69 12.65 10.25 3.75
N LEU A 70 13.67 9.40 3.80
CA LEU A 70 13.49 8.00 4.19
C LEU A 70 13.01 7.90 5.64
N PRO A 71 11.81 7.31 5.88
CA PRO A 71 11.29 7.18 7.24
C PRO A 71 11.99 6.05 8.00
N ASP A 72 11.85 6.07 9.33
CA ASP A 72 12.26 4.94 10.16
C ASP A 72 11.19 3.85 10.08
N VAL A 73 11.48 2.80 9.31
CA VAL A 73 10.55 1.68 9.14
C VAL A 73 10.58 0.67 10.29
N SER A 74 11.48 0.85 11.26
CA SER A 74 11.67 -0.13 12.35
C SER A 74 10.42 -0.31 13.22
N LYS A 75 9.57 0.70 13.31
CA LYS A 75 8.31 0.69 14.09
C LYS A 75 7.08 0.46 13.23
N MET A 76 7.25 0.28 11.93
CA MET A 76 6.14 0.12 11.00
C MET A 76 5.75 -1.34 10.84
N LYS A 77 4.48 -1.54 10.49
CA LYS A 77 3.95 -2.81 10.01
C LYS A 77 3.67 -2.70 8.53
N GLY A 78 3.90 -3.78 7.81
CA GLY A 78 3.68 -3.86 6.37
C GLY A 78 2.50 -4.75 6.03
N LEU A 79 1.69 -4.32 5.07
CA LEU A 79 0.60 -5.11 4.50
C LEU A 79 0.82 -5.28 3.01
N ALA A 80 0.66 -6.52 2.53
CA ALA A 80 0.82 -6.80 1.12
C ALA A 80 -0.33 -6.22 0.29
N VAL A 81 0.03 -5.69 -0.88
CA VAL A 81 -0.92 -5.28 -1.91
C VAL A 81 -0.53 -5.93 -3.22
N GLU A 82 -1.48 -6.54 -3.90
CA GLU A 82 -1.32 -7.00 -5.27
C GLU A 82 -2.04 -6.03 -6.20
N CYS A 83 -1.31 -5.50 -7.18
CA CYS A 83 -1.86 -4.60 -8.19
C CYS A 83 -0.95 -4.60 -9.41
N ARG A 84 -1.53 -4.61 -10.61
CA ARG A 84 -0.76 -4.60 -11.86
C ARG A 84 -0.75 -3.24 -12.56
N SER A 85 -1.59 -2.33 -12.12
CA SER A 85 -1.70 -0.99 -12.72
C SER A 85 -1.07 0.03 -11.78
N GLU A 86 0.02 0.63 -12.19
CA GLU A 86 0.70 1.68 -11.44
C GLU A 86 -0.22 2.89 -11.24
N THR A 87 -1.02 3.24 -12.24
CA THR A 87 -1.97 4.35 -12.16
C THR A 87 -3.08 4.08 -11.14
N GLN A 88 -3.67 2.89 -11.18
CA GLN A 88 -4.68 2.48 -10.19
C GLN A 88 -4.08 2.45 -8.79
N PHE A 89 -2.90 1.86 -8.64
CA PHE A 89 -2.20 1.78 -7.37
C PHE A 89 -1.98 3.17 -6.77
N ALA A 90 -1.40 4.09 -7.54
CA ALA A 90 -1.11 5.45 -7.07
C ALA A 90 -2.37 6.18 -6.60
N SER A 91 -3.46 6.07 -7.35
CA SER A 91 -4.74 6.67 -7.00
C SER A 91 -5.31 6.11 -5.70
N LEU A 92 -5.30 4.79 -5.53
CA LEU A 92 -5.90 4.13 -4.38
C LEU A 92 -5.08 4.32 -3.11
N VAL A 93 -3.74 4.25 -3.17
CA VAL A 93 -2.92 4.47 -1.97
C VAL A 93 -2.98 5.93 -1.53
N LYS A 94 -3.16 6.87 -2.44
CA LYS A 94 -3.41 8.26 -2.08
C LYS A 94 -4.72 8.40 -1.30
N ALA A 95 -5.78 7.77 -1.77
CA ALA A 95 -7.07 7.77 -1.06
C ALA A 95 -6.95 7.14 0.33
N ILE A 96 -6.20 6.05 0.45
CA ILE A 96 -5.94 5.40 1.74
C ILE A 96 -5.18 6.34 2.67
N ALA A 97 -4.15 7.01 2.17
CA ALA A 97 -3.38 7.96 2.96
C ALA A 97 -4.25 9.12 3.47
N ASP A 98 -5.12 9.66 2.60
CA ASP A 98 -6.02 10.75 2.96
C ASP A 98 -7.06 10.33 4.01
N GLY A 99 -7.43 9.06 4.05
CA GLY A 99 -8.40 8.51 5.01
C GLY A 99 -7.79 7.86 6.25
N SER A 100 -6.47 7.90 6.40
CA SER A 100 -5.77 7.27 7.53
C SER A 100 -5.37 8.30 8.59
N GLU A 101 -5.37 7.88 9.86
CA GLU A 101 -4.99 8.73 10.98
C GLU A 101 -3.48 8.99 11.02
N SER A 102 -2.69 8.01 10.58
CA SER A 102 -1.24 8.08 10.56
C SER A 102 -0.71 8.15 9.14
N GLU A 103 0.52 8.60 8.99
CA GLU A 103 1.20 8.64 7.70
C GLU A 103 1.33 7.23 7.13
N VAL A 104 1.09 7.09 5.84
CA VAL A 104 1.19 5.83 5.11
C VAL A 104 2.30 5.94 4.07
N TRP A 105 3.10 4.89 4.00
CA TRP A 105 4.22 4.76 3.08
C TRP A 105 4.02 3.54 2.20
N VAL A 106 4.74 3.51 1.09
CA VAL A 106 4.74 2.38 0.15
C VAL A 106 6.18 1.95 -0.09
N GLU A 107 6.46 0.66 0.02
CA GLU A 107 7.67 0.05 -0.51
C GLU A 107 7.30 -0.65 -1.82
N ASP A 108 7.89 -0.23 -2.93
CA ASP A 108 7.62 -0.83 -4.23
C ASP A 108 8.49 -2.08 -4.49
N GLY A 109 8.34 -2.66 -5.68
CA GLY A 109 9.05 -3.89 -6.05
C GLY A 109 10.57 -3.76 -6.11
N ASP A 110 11.10 -2.53 -6.22
CA ASP A 110 12.54 -2.26 -6.26
C ASP A 110 13.09 -1.79 -4.90
N GLY A 111 12.28 -1.81 -3.84
CA GLY A 111 12.71 -1.34 -2.52
C GLY A 111 12.73 0.18 -2.38
N VAL A 112 12.01 0.89 -3.24
CA VAL A 112 11.89 2.34 -3.15
C VAL A 112 10.72 2.71 -2.24
N ILE A 113 10.97 3.60 -1.31
CA ILE A 113 9.97 4.09 -0.35
C ILE A 113 9.36 5.38 -0.87
N TRP A 114 8.03 5.36 -0.99
CA TRP A 114 7.21 6.50 -1.41
C TRP A 114 6.29 6.92 -0.28
N ARG A 115 5.96 8.21 -0.22
CA ARG A 115 4.76 8.62 0.51
C ARG A 115 3.54 8.16 -0.27
N ALA A 116 2.58 7.52 0.40
CA ALA A 116 1.38 7.02 -0.28
C ALA A 116 0.59 8.15 -0.95
N SER A 117 0.66 9.38 -0.43
CA SER A 117 0.01 10.56 -1.00
C SER A 117 0.69 11.12 -2.25
N ASP A 118 1.94 10.74 -2.52
CA ASP A 118 2.78 11.36 -3.55
C ASP A 118 3.43 10.35 -4.49
N VAL A 119 2.83 9.19 -4.67
CA VAL A 119 3.37 8.16 -5.58
C VAL A 119 3.25 8.63 -7.03
N ASP A 120 4.38 8.58 -7.74
CA ASP A 120 4.43 8.86 -9.19
C ASP A 120 4.24 7.54 -9.94
N PRO A 121 3.11 7.34 -10.64
CA PRO A 121 2.84 6.08 -11.34
C PRO A 121 3.81 5.81 -12.49
N ASP A 122 4.46 6.84 -13.03
CA ASP A 122 5.41 6.67 -14.12
C ASP A 122 6.76 6.12 -13.63
N ARG A 123 7.06 6.24 -12.35
CA ARG A 123 8.32 5.81 -11.74
C ARG A 123 8.17 4.64 -10.77
N LEU A 124 6.96 4.39 -10.32
CA LEU A 124 6.66 3.28 -9.42
C LEU A 124 6.93 1.93 -10.10
N ARG A 125 7.52 0.99 -9.37
CA ARG A 125 7.75 -0.39 -9.84
C ARG A 125 6.99 -1.38 -8.96
N LEU A 126 5.93 -1.90 -9.47
CA LEU A 126 5.15 -2.95 -8.80
C LEU A 126 5.71 -4.33 -9.03
#